data_b91c6529558cff87ae98a1cc46b26df8
#
_entry.id   b91c6529558cff87ae98a1cc46b26df8
#
_cell.length_a   1.000
_cell.length_b   1.000
_cell.length_c   1.000
_cell.angle_alpha   90.00
_cell.angle_beta   90.00
_cell.angle_gamma   90.00
#
_symmetry.space_group_name_H-M   'P 1'
#
loop_
_entity.id
_entity.type
_entity.pdbx_description
1 polymer ?
#
loop_
_entity_poly.entity_id
_entity_poly.type
_entity_poly.pdbx_seq_one_letter_code
_entity_poly.pdbx_strand_id
1 'polypeptide(L)'
;MNYIALNIAFSEDEQAEILIAELADYPFESFETEDGTLKAYIPQERLADCKTGVDALLARYGVQGRYIAIETQNWNAVWESNFPA
;
A
#
# COMPACT_ATOMS: atom_id res chain seq x y z
N MET A 1 -6.02 11.98 9.03
CA MET A 1 -6.44 10.99 8.03
C MET A 1 -5.32 9.99 7.81
N ASN A 2 -5.63 8.73 7.91
CA ASN A 2 -4.62 7.68 7.82
C ASN A 2 -4.65 6.98 6.48
N TYR A 3 -3.48 6.60 6.02
CA TYR A 3 -3.33 5.84 4.80
C TYR A 3 -2.72 4.48 5.12
N ILE A 4 -3.02 3.54 4.26
CA ILE A 4 -2.40 2.22 4.32
C ILE A 4 -1.55 2.07 3.07
N ALA A 5 -0.31 1.64 3.25
CA ALA A 5 0.56 1.29 2.13
C ALA A 5 0.53 -0.21 1.99
N LEU A 6 0.07 -0.68 0.85
CA LEU A 6 0.11 -2.10 0.54
C LEU A 6 1.40 -2.37 -0.21
N ASN A 7 2.30 -3.09 0.42
CA ASN A 7 3.59 -3.46 -0.19
C ASN A 7 3.49 -4.87 -0.73
N ILE A 8 3.77 -5.01 -2.02
CA ILE A 8 3.68 -6.30 -2.71
C ILE A 8 5.02 -6.59 -3.35
N ALA A 9 5.61 -7.73 -3.00
CA ALA A 9 6.84 -8.15 -3.63
C ALA A 9 6.53 -8.77 -5.00
N PHE A 10 7.26 -8.38 -6.02
CA PHE A 10 7.10 -8.97 -7.34
C PHE A 10 8.47 -9.33 -7.91
N SER A 11 8.49 -10.27 -8.84
CA SER A 11 9.75 -10.71 -9.43
C SER A 11 9.97 -10.17 -10.83
N GLU A 12 8.91 -9.71 -11.50
CA GLU A 12 9.02 -9.18 -12.85
C GLU A 12 8.23 -7.89 -12.98
N ASP A 13 8.77 -6.95 -13.76
CA ASP A 13 8.12 -5.66 -13.98
C ASP A 13 6.73 -5.84 -14.58
N GLU A 14 6.57 -6.84 -15.44
CA GLU A 14 5.28 -7.12 -16.04
C GLU A 14 4.25 -7.46 -14.99
N GLN A 15 4.65 -8.20 -13.98
CA GLN A 15 3.75 -8.56 -12.88
C GLN A 15 3.30 -7.32 -12.14
N ALA A 16 4.21 -6.37 -11.92
CA ALA A 16 3.85 -5.12 -11.25
C ALA A 16 2.84 -4.34 -12.06
N GLU A 17 3.01 -4.29 -13.38
CA GLU A 17 2.08 -3.56 -14.22
C GLU A 17 0.68 -4.18 -14.19
N ILE A 18 0.61 -5.49 -14.20
CA ILE A 18 -0.66 -6.19 -14.11
C ILE A 18 -1.34 -5.89 -12.77
N LEU A 19 -0.56 -5.93 -11.70
CA LEU A 19 -1.10 -5.65 -10.37
C LEU A 19 -1.62 -4.22 -10.27
N ILE A 20 -0.88 -3.27 -10.83
CA ILE A 20 -1.33 -1.89 -10.83
C ILE A 20 -2.65 -1.75 -11.57
N ALA A 21 -2.75 -2.38 -12.73
CA ALA A 21 -3.98 -2.32 -13.52
C ALA A 21 -5.17 -2.90 -12.77
N GLU A 22 -4.94 -4.00 -12.07
CA GLU A 22 -6.01 -4.63 -11.30
C GLU A 22 -6.38 -3.81 -10.07
N LEU A 23 -5.38 -3.29 -9.37
CA LEU A 23 -5.62 -2.50 -8.18
C LEU A 23 -6.24 -1.14 -8.50
N ALA A 24 -6.08 -0.68 -9.73
CA ALA A 24 -6.69 0.57 -10.15
C ALA A 24 -8.21 0.54 -10.11
N ASP A 25 -8.80 -0.65 -10.09
CA ASP A 25 -10.25 -0.81 -9.94
C ASP A 25 -10.71 -0.56 -8.50
N TYR A 26 -9.77 -0.46 -7.59
CA TYR A 26 -10.06 -0.19 -6.19
C TYR A 26 -9.67 1.26 -5.87
N PRO A 27 -10.10 1.80 -4.75
CA PRO A 27 -9.85 3.21 -4.43
C PRO A 27 -8.44 3.53 -3.97
N PHE A 28 -7.44 2.92 -4.59
CA PHE A 28 -6.05 3.29 -4.35
C PHE A 28 -5.76 4.63 -5.01
N GLU A 29 -5.02 5.47 -4.34
CA GLU A 29 -4.76 6.82 -4.83
C GLU A 29 -3.45 6.96 -5.58
N SER A 30 -2.46 6.15 -5.25
CA SER A 30 -1.19 6.20 -5.95
C SER A 30 -0.46 4.88 -5.87
N PHE A 31 0.46 4.70 -6.79
CA PHE A 31 1.27 3.50 -6.88
C PHE A 31 2.72 3.88 -7.10
N GLU A 32 3.63 3.14 -6.47
CA GLU A 32 5.06 3.29 -6.69
C GLU A 32 5.69 1.92 -6.81
N THR A 33 6.72 1.82 -7.63
CA THR A 33 7.51 0.60 -7.70
C THR A 33 8.96 0.93 -7.35
N GLU A 34 9.56 0.08 -6.54
CA GLU A 34 10.92 0.31 -6.08
C GLU A 34 11.55 -1.02 -5.68
N ASP A 35 12.67 -1.34 -6.30
CA ASP A 35 13.47 -2.52 -5.95
C ASP A 35 12.65 -3.80 -5.81
N GLY A 36 11.78 -4.06 -6.79
CA GLY A 36 10.98 -5.28 -6.77
C GLY A 36 9.81 -5.25 -5.82
N THR A 37 9.45 -4.07 -5.35
CA THR A 37 8.30 -3.91 -4.47
C THR A 37 7.33 -2.88 -5.05
N LEU A 38 6.07 -3.25 -5.09
CA LEU A 38 5.00 -2.35 -5.49
C LEU A 38 4.36 -1.80 -4.23
N LYS A 39 4.26 -0.48 -4.15
CA LYS A 39 3.60 0.19 -3.03
C LYS A 39 2.34 0.86 -3.53
N ALA A 40 1.21 0.48 -2.96
CA ALA A 40 -0.08 1.06 -3.32
C ALA A 40 -0.66 1.74 -2.10
N TYR A 41 -1.06 2.99 -2.24
CA TYR A 41 -1.56 3.79 -1.13
C TYR A 41 -3.07 3.94 -1.20
N ILE A 42 -3.74 3.68 -0.10
CA ILE A 42 -5.19 3.73 -0.03
C ILE A 42 -5.60 4.32 1.33
N PRO A 43 -6.62 5.17 1.37
CA PRO A 43 -7.13 5.63 2.67
C PRO A 43 -7.61 4.45 3.49
N GLN A 44 -7.29 4.46 4.78
CA GLN A 44 -7.62 3.35 5.66
C GLN A 44 -9.10 2.99 5.63
N GLU A 45 -9.95 4.00 5.62
CA GLU A 45 -11.39 3.77 5.62
C GLU A 45 -11.88 3.11 4.34
N ARG A 46 -11.20 3.37 3.24
CA ARG A 46 -11.57 2.76 1.96
C ARG A 46 -11.10 1.33 1.88
N LEU A 47 -9.95 1.06 2.48
CA LEU A 47 -9.42 -0.31 2.49
C LEU A 47 -10.39 -1.27 3.17
N ALA A 48 -11.03 -0.83 4.24
CA ALA A 48 -11.96 -1.69 4.96
C ALA A 48 -13.07 -2.22 4.05
N ASP A 49 -13.47 -1.44 3.04
CA ASP A 49 -14.53 -1.84 2.14
C ASP A 49 -14.07 -2.81 1.07
N CYS A 50 -12.80 -2.84 0.75
CA CYS A 50 -12.31 -3.64 -0.38
C CYS A 50 -11.19 -4.61 -0.02
N LYS A 51 -10.82 -4.70 1.25
CA LYS A 51 -9.70 -5.54 1.66
C LYS A 51 -9.87 -7.00 1.22
N THR A 52 -11.07 -7.53 1.35
CA THR A 52 -11.32 -8.91 0.96
C THR A 52 -11.05 -9.12 -0.53
N GLY A 53 -11.49 -8.17 -1.35
CA GLY A 53 -11.25 -8.25 -2.79
C GLY A 53 -9.78 -8.13 -3.12
N VAL A 54 -9.08 -7.22 -2.42
CA VAL A 54 -7.65 -7.04 -2.64
C VAL A 54 -6.89 -8.30 -2.23
N ASP A 55 -7.23 -8.87 -1.08
CA ASP A 55 -6.57 -10.10 -0.62
C ASP A 55 -6.80 -11.25 -1.59
N ALA A 56 -8.00 -11.36 -2.14
CA ALA A 56 -8.31 -12.38 -3.12
C ALA A 56 -7.49 -12.18 -4.39
N LEU A 57 -7.31 -10.93 -4.79
CA LEU A 57 -6.52 -10.59 -5.96
C LEU A 57 -5.06 -11.01 -5.76
N LEU A 58 -4.49 -10.72 -4.61
CA LEU A 58 -3.11 -11.08 -4.31
C LEU A 58 -2.93 -12.59 -4.31
N ALA A 59 -3.89 -13.30 -3.74
CA ALA A 59 -3.84 -14.76 -3.72
C ALA A 59 -3.94 -15.33 -5.12
N ARG A 60 -4.74 -14.70 -5.97
CA ARG A 60 -4.93 -15.14 -7.35
C ARG A 60 -3.64 -15.08 -8.14
N TYR A 61 -2.83 -14.06 -7.89
CA TYR A 61 -1.55 -13.92 -8.59
C TYR A 61 -0.39 -14.55 -7.84
N GLY A 62 -0.67 -15.14 -6.69
CA GLY A 62 0.37 -15.81 -5.93
C GLY A 62 1.42 -14.87 -5.35
N VAL A 63 1.04 -13.63 -5.09
CA VAL A 63 1.96 -12.65 -4.51
C VAL A 63 1.57 -12.39 -3.07
N GLN A 64 2.55 -11.95 -2.29
CA GLN A 64 2.31 -11.62 -0.89
C GLN A 64 2.27 -10.11 -0.73
N GLY A 65 1.27 -9.65 -0.01
CA GLY A 65 1.13 -8.24 0.29
C GLY A 65 1.22 -7.99 1.78
N ARG A 66 1.73 -6.82 2.14
CA ARG A 66 1.82 -6.39 3.52
C ARG A 66 1.17 -5.03 3.65
N TYR A 67 0.26 -4.91 4.59
CA TYR A 67 -0.42 -3.64 4.85
C TYR A 67 0.33 -2.90 5.95
N ILE A 68 0.73 -1.68 5.67
CA ILE A 68 1.46 -0.86 6.62
C ILE A 68 0.68 0.43 6.83
N ALA A 69 0.31 0.69 8.08
CA ALA A 69 -0.41 1.92 8.40
C ALA A 69 0.53 3.10 8.37
N ILE A 70 0.10 4.17 7.71
CA ILE A 70 0.88 5.39 7.61
C ILE A 70 0.04 6.51 8.21
N GLU A 71 0.55 7.12 9.25
CA GLU A 71 -0.12 8.25 9.85
C GLU A 71 0.51 9.53 9.29
N THR A 72 -0.33 10.38 8.74
CA THR A 72 0.18 11.56 8.06
C THR A 72 0.06 12.83 8.89
N GLN A 73 -0.52 12.73 10.07
CA GLN A 73 -0.91 13.93 10.80
C GLN A 73 -0.03 14.32 11.97
N ASN A 74 0.92 13.53 12.37
CA ASN A 74 1.69 13.81 13.58
C ASN A 74 3.14 14.14 13.30
N TRP A 75 3.37 14.83 12.21
CA TRP A 75 4.73 15.19 11.86
C TRP A 75 5.44 15.96 12.97
N ASN A 76 4.74 16.92 13.56
CA ASN A 76 5.34 17.72 14.63
C ASN A 76 5.62 16.88 15.87
N ALA A 77 4.72 15.98 16.20
CA ALA A 77 4.92 15.12 17.35
C ALA A 77 6.11 14.20 17.16
N VAL A 78 6.22 13.65 15.96
CA VAL A 78 7.36 12.79 15.63
C VAL A 78 8.66 13.58 15.72
N TRP A 79 8.64 14.81 15.23
CA TRP A 79 9.78 15.69 15.29
C TRP A 79 10.23 15.91 16.72
N GLU A 80 9.30 16.26 17.57
CA GLU A 80 9.62 16.52 18.97
C GLU A 80 10.16 15.28 19.66
N SER A 81 9.61 14.13 19.31
CA SER A 81 10.07 12.88 19.90
C SER A 81 11.49 12.55 19.50
N ASN A 82 11.88 12.94 18.31
CA ASN A 82 13.20 12.63 17.79
C ASN A 82 14.25 13.63 18.25
N PHE A 83 13.84 14.70 18.85
CA PHE A 83 14.77 15.64 19.43
C PHE A 83 14.94 15.32 20.88
N PRO A 84 16.03 14.70 21.23
CA PRO A 84 16.32 14.54 22.64
C PRO A 84 16.63 15.91 23.17
N ALA A 85 15.71 16.49 23.71
CA ALA A 85 15.96 17.83 24.22
C ALA A 85 17.06 17.76 25.27
#